data_31c98497adf3f8a7b96956d563a19a29
#
_entry.id   31c98497adf3f8a7b96956d563a19a29
#
_cell.length_a   1.000
_cell.length_b   1.000
_cell.length_c   1.000
_cell.angle_alpha   90.00
_cell.angle_beta   90.00
_cell.angle_gamma   90.00
#
_symmetry.space_group_name_H-M   'P 1'
#
loop_
_entity.id
_entity.type
_entity.pdbx_description
1 polymer ?
#
loop_
_entity_poly.entity_id
_entity_poly.type
_entity_poly.pdbx_seq_one_letter_code
_entity_poly.pdbx_strand_id
1 'polypeptide(L)'
;MKNAAETVYEFSATLLDGSTISLDQFRGQVLLIVNTASNCGFTPQYAALELLYRTYKERGFAVLGFPCNQFGAQESGSEAEIGAFCEKNFGVSFPLFAKIEVNGSQAHPLYRFLKNAKRGILGSGNIKWNFTKFLVDRQGNVVGRYAPATKPASLSTAIESLLDSPDGLSRTPSSLK
;
A
#
# COMPACT_ATOMS: atom_id res chain seq x y z
N MET A 1 7.39 4.48 -28.52
CA MET A 1 7.90 3.88 -27.25
C MET A 1 6.99 4.33 -26.14
N LYS A 2 6.38 3.40 -25.39
CA LYS A 2 5.70 3.78 -24.13
C LYS A 2 6.77 4.17 -23.13
N ASN A 3 6.72 5.40 -22.62
CA ASN A 3 7.59 5.80 -21.52
C ASN A 3 7.30 4.89 -20.30
N ALA A 4 8.32 4.61 -19.49
CA ALA A 4 8.12 3.89 -18.23
C ALA A 4 7.15 4.68 -17.35
N ALA A 5 6.29 3.99 -16.58
CA ALA A 5 5.42 4.63 -15.61
C ALA A 5 6.23 5.43 -14.59
N GLU A 6 5.79 6.65 -14.29
CA GLU A 6 6.49 7.57 -13.38
C GLU A 6 5.82 7.64 -12.00
N THR A 7 4.51 7.39 -11.93
CA THR A 7 3.74 7.46 -10.70
C THR A 7 2.77 6.29 -10.56
N VAL A 8 2.27 6.05 -9.34
CA VAL A 8 1.25 5.02 -9.07
C VAL A 8 -0.07 5.30 -9.78
N TYR A 9 -0.36 6.53 -10.14
CA TYR A 9 -1.63 6.91 -10.79
C TYR A 9 -1.81 6.36 -12.20
N GLU A 10 -0.75 5.86 -12.81
CA GLU A 10 -0.78 5.29 -14.17
C GLU A 10 -1.25 3.84 -14.19
N PHE A 11 -1.55 3.26 -13.04
CA PHE A 11 -1.98 1.85 -12.92
C PHE A 11 -3.47 1.76 -12.61
N SER A 12 -4.03 0.59 -12.99
CA SER A 12 -5.40 0.20 -12.64
C SER A 12 -5.34 -1.08 -11.81
N ALA A 13 -6.36 -1.31 -11.01
CA ALA A 13 -6.49 -2.52 -10.21
C ALA A 13 -7.97 -2.89 -10.02
N THR A 14 -8.21 -4.16 -9.73
CA THR A 14 -9.56 -4.71 -9.53
C THR A 14 -9.89 -4.73 -8.05
N LEU A 15 -11.04 -4.17 -7.68
CA LEU A 15 -11.58 -4.24 -6.32
C LEU A 15 -12.12 -5.63 -5.99
N LEU A 16 -12.42 -5.89 -4.72
CA LEU A 16 -12.99 -7.18 -4.27
C LEU A 16 -14.30 -7.52 -4.97
N ASP A 17 -15.10 -6.53 -5.37
CA ASP A 17 -16.37 -6.72 -6.07
C ASP A 17 -16.22 -7.04 -7.57
N GLY A 18 -14.98 -7.07 -8.07
CA GLY A 18 -14.66 -7.34 -9.47
C GLY A 18 -14.62 -6.12 -10.38
N SER A 19 -14.98 -4.93 -9.90
CA SER A 19 -14.87 -3.71 -10.68
C SER A 19 -13.41 -3.26 -10.80
N THR A 20 -13.02 -2.76 -11.96
CA THR A 20 -11.68 -2.22 -12.19
C THR A 20 -11.70 -0.70 -12.06
N ILE A 21 -10.77 -0.18 -11.27
CA ILE A 21 -10.61 1.27 -11.11
C ILE A 21 -9.20 1.71 -11.50
N SER A 22 -9.08 2.95 -11.97
CA SER A 22 -7.78 3.60 -12.12
C SER A 22 -7.32 4.14 -10.78
N LEU A 23 -6.05 3.96 -10.45
CA LEU A 23 -5.45 4.57 -9.25
C LEU A 23 -5.35 6.09 -9.35
N ASP A 24 -5.59 6.66 -10.54
CA ASP A 24 -5.76 8.10 -10.71
C ASP A 24 -6.88 8.69 -9.85
N GLN A 25 -7.86 7.88 -9.44
CA GLN A 25 -8.91 8.29 -8.51
C GLN A 25 -8.37 8.75 -7.15
N PHE A 26 -7.16 8.33 -6.78
CA PHE A 26 -6.50 8.70 -5.53
C PHE A 26 -5.54 9.89 -5.69
N ARG A 27 -5.54 10.53 -6.85
CA ARG A 27 -4.67 11.68 -7.13
C ARG A 27 -4.80 12.76 -6.07
N GLY A 28 -3.68 13.25 -5.57
CA GLY A 28 -3.65 14.24 -4.51
C GLY A 28 -3.74 13.68 -3.09
N GLN A 29 -3.94 12.38 -2.95
CA GLN A 29 -3.94 11.71 -1.63
C GLN A 29 -2.57 11.10 -1.33
N VAL A 30 -2.23 11.07 -0.05
CA VAL A 30 -1.12 10.24 0.48
C VAL A 30 -1.62 8.81 0.59
N LEU A 31 -0.86 7.85 0.08
CA LEU A 31 -1.28 6.44 0.06
C LEU A 31 -0.32 5.56 0.85
N LEU A 32 -0.87 4.59 1.55
CA LEU A 32 -0.12 3.46 2.12
C LEU A 32 -0.60 2.20 1.43
N ILE A 33 0.25 1.60 0.60
CA ILE A 33 -0.07 0.42 -0.20
C ILE A 33 0.52 -0.80 0.50
N VAL A 34 -0.32 -1.79 0.81
CA VAL A 34 0.05 -2.94 1.64
C VAL A 34 -0.43 -4.23 0.99
N ASN A 35 0.45 -5.24 0.91
CA ASN A 35 0.03 -6.59 0.56
C ASN A 35 -0.42 -7.32 1.82
N THR A 36 -1.59 -7.93 1.78
CA THR A 36 -2.29 -8.41 2.98
C THR A 36 -2.58 -9.90 2.94
N ALA A 37 -2.85 -10.49 4.10
CA ALA A 37 -3.29 -11.88 4.24
C ALA A 37 -4.16 -12.04 5.49
N SER A 38 -5.08 -13.04 5.44
CA SER A 38 -6.06 -13.30 6.51
C SER A 38 -5.55 -14.28 7.57
N ASN A 39 -4.48 -15.04 7.30
CA ASN A 39 -3.97 -16.11 8.17
C ASN A 39 -2.48 -15.94 8.51
N CYS A 40 -1.99 -14.72 8.61
CA CYS A 40 -0.61 -14.39 8.93
C CYS A 40 -0.47 -13.99 10.40
N GLY A 41 0.70 -14.18 11.01
CA GLY A 41 1.02 -13.64 12.33
C GLY A 41 0.92 -12.12 12.41
N PHE A 42 1.08 -11.41 11.28
CA PHE A 42 0.90 -9.96 11.17
C PHE A 42 -0.53 -9.52 10.84
N THR A 43 -1.47 -10.46 10.63
CA THR A 43 -2.87 -10.12 10.29
C THR A 43 -3.52 -9.14 11.29
N PRO A 44 -3.21 -9.16 12.61
CA PRO A 44 -3.70 -8.14 13.52
C PRO A 44 -3.34 -6.69 13.15
N GLN A 45 -2.37 -6.47 12.27
CA GLN A 45 -2.06 -5.14 11.76
C GLN A 45 -3.22 -4.50 10.97
N TYR A 46 -4.20 -5.28 10.52
CA TYR A 46 -5.42 -4.72 9.91
C TYR A 46 -6.10 -3.69 10.83
N ALA A 47 -6.17 -3.94 12.13
CA ALA A 47 -6.75 -3.00 13.08
C ALA A 47 -5.99 -1.67 13.12
N ALA A 48 -4.67 -1.73 13.13
CA ALA A 48 -3.83 -0.53 13.15
C ALA A 48 -3.86 0.22 11.80
N LEU A 49 -3.94 -0.49 10.68
CA LEU A 49 -4.10 0.11 9.36
C LEU A 49 -5.46 0.83 9.26
N GLU A 50 -6.52 0.23 9.77
CA GLU A 50 -7.85 0.86 9.80
C GLU A 50 -7.85 2.10 10.68
N LEU A 51 -7.16 2.06 11.81
CA LEU A 51 -7.02 3.23 12.68
C LEU A 51 -6.29 4.38 11.98
N LEU A 52 -5.20 4.11 11.27
CA LEU A 52 -4.52 5.12 10.45
C LEU A 52 -5.46 5.71 9.39
N TYR A 53 -6.19 4.84 8.70
CA TYR A 53 -7.14 5.28 7.68
C TYR A 53 -8.20 6.21 8.25
N ARG A 54 -8.86 5.83 9.34
CA ARG A 54 -9.88 6.65 9.98
C ARG A 54 -9.33 7.97 10.51
N THR A 55 -8.10 7.96 11.01
CA THR A 55 -7.46 9.14 11.58
C THR A 55 -7.16 10.19 10.51
N TYR A 56 -6.73 9.77 9.32
CA TYR A 56 -6.18 10.69 8.31
C TYR A 56 -7.01 10.81 7.03
N LYS A 57 -8.06 10.01 6.83
CA LYS A 57 -8.81 10.01 5.56
C LYS A 57 -9.38 11.37 5.18
N GLU A 58 -9.86 12.14 6.15
CA GLU A 58 -10.43 13.48 5.92
C GLU A 58 -9.35 14.50 5.51
N ARG A 59 -8.09 14.21 5.80
CA ARG A 59 -6.95 15.02 5.39
C ARG A 59 -6.38 14.60 4.04
N GLY A 60 -6.95 13.60 3.37
CA GLY A 60 -6.51 13.12 2.07
C GLY A 60 -5.51 11.96 2.16
N PHE A 61 -5.81 10.97 2.99
CA PHE A 61 -5.03 9.73 3.15
C PHE A 61 -5.89 8.52 2.84
N ALA A 62 -5.30 7.52 2.20
CA ALA A 62 -5.93 6.21 2.01
C ALA A 62 -4.93 5.08 2.23
N VAL A 63 -5.44 3.96 2.72
CA VAL A 63 -4.76 2.67 2.74
C VAL A 63 -5.32 1.85 1.59
N LEU A 64 -4.45 1.25 0.77
CA LEU A 64 -4.84 0.35 -0.32
C LEU A 64 -4.34 -1.05 0.02
N GLY A 65 -5.27 -1.96 0.31
CA GLY A 65 -4.96 -3.33 0.68
C GLY A 65 -5.06 -4.29 -0.50
N PHE A 66 -3.97 -5.00 -0.78
CA PHE A 66 -3.87 -5.98 -1.86
C PHE A 66 -3.64 -7.37 -1.28
N PRO A 67 -4.68 -8.21 -1.17
CA PRO A 67 -4.52 -9.59 -0.73
C PRO A 67 -3.58 -10.37 -1.65
N CYS A 68 -2.71 -11.20 -1.06
CA CYS A 68 -1.73 -11.97 -1.78
C CYS A 68 -1.52 -13.34 -1.11
N ASN A 69 -1.51 -14.41 -1.90
CA ASN A 69 -1.38 -15.79 -1.40
C ASN A 69 0.03 -16.37 -1.56
N GLN A 70 1.02 -15.56 -1.97
CA GLN A 70 2.37 -16.05 -2.28
C GLN A 70 3.24 -16.35 -1.05
N PHE A 71 2.80 -15.95 0.16
CA PHE A 71 3.60 -16.09 1.38
C PHE A 71 2.95 -17.10 2.32
N GLY A 72 3.41 -18.35 2.26
CA GLY A 72 2.92 -19.44 3.09
C GLY A 72 1.47 -19.84 2.84
N ALA A 73 0.92 -19.48 1.67
CA ALA A 73 -0.48 -19.72 1.34
C ALA A 73 -1.47 -19.19 2.40
N GLN A 74 -1.19 -18.02 2.98
CA GLN A 74 -1.94 -17.43 4.10
C GLN A 74 -3.13 -16.56 3.65
N GLU A 75 -3.43 -16.51 2.35
CA GLU A 75 -4.60 -15.84 1.76
C GLU A 75 -5.27 -16.75 0.72
N SER A 76 -5.71 -17.91 1.14
CA SER A 76 -6.31 -18.93 0.26
C SER A 76 -7.80 -18.71 -0.05
N GLY A 77 -8.47 -17.82 0.68
CA GLY A 77 -9.90 -17.55 0.52
C GLY A 77 -10.25 -16.82 -0.79
N SER A 78 -11.54 -16.87 -1.14
CA SER A 78 -12.11 -16.06 -2.23
C SER A 78 -12.15 -14.57 -1.85
N GLU A 79 -12.38 -13.69 -2.82
CA GLU A 79 -12.56 -12.26 -2.59
C GLU A 79 -13.71 -11.96 -1.62
N ALA A 80 -14.82 -12.68 -1.73
CA ALA A 80 -15.96 -12.55 -0.83
C ALA A 80 -15.60 -12.97 0.61
N GLU A 81 -14.85 -14.05 0.77
CA GLU A 81 -14.37 -14.52 2.08
C GLU A 81 -13.39 -13.55 2.71
N ILE A 82 -12.46 -12.98 1.92
CA ILE A 82 -11.51 -11.96 2.36
C ILE A 82 -12.24 -10.72 2.86
N GLY A 83 -13.20 -10.22 2.09
CA GLY A 83 -13.98 -9.04 2.46
C GLY A 83 -14.77 -9.26 3.76
N ALA A 84 -15.45 -10.39 3.88
CA ALA A 84 -16.19 -10.75 5.08
C ALA A 84 -15.29 -10.91 6.31
N PHE A 85 -14.14 -11.53 6.14
CA PHE A 85 -13.14 -11.67 7.21
C PHE A 85 -12.65 -10.31 7.72
N CYS A 86 -12.28 -9.41 6.82
CA CYS A 86 -11.75 -8.10 7.18
C CYS A 86 -12.80 -7.23 7.87
N GLU A 87 -14.04 -7.24 7.38
CA GLU A 87 -15.14 -6.50 7.98
C GLU A 87 -15.48 -7.03 9.37
N LYS A 88 -15.69 -8.35 9.49
CA LYS A 88 -16.12 -8.99 10.72
C LYS A 88 -15.08 -8.87 11.85
N ASN A 89 -13.80 -9.08 11.52
CA ASN A 89 -12.76 -9.19 12.55
C ASN A 89 -12.07 -7.86 12.86
N PHE A 90 -12.00 -6.92 11.89
CA PHE A 90 -11.22 -5.69 12.02
C PHE A 90 -11.99 -4.42 11.63
N GLY A 91 -13.22 -4.55 11.15
CA GLY A 91 -14.01 -3.42 10.71
C GLY A 91 -13.35 -2.60 9.60
N VAL A 92 -12.62 -3.27 8.69
CA VAL A 92 -11.88 -2.62 7.62
C VAL A 92 -12.82 -1.84 6.70
N SER A 93 -12.54 -0.55 6.54
CA SER A 93 -13.28 0.36 5.65
C SER A 93 -12.40 0.99 4.56
N PHE A 94 -11.08 0.82 4.62
CA PHE A 94 -10.22 1.27 3.53
C PHE A 94 -10.37 0.37 2.29
N PRO A 95 -10.03 0.87 1.09
CA PRO A 95 -10.14 0.10 -0.15
C PRO A 95 -9.37 -1.23 -0.12
N LEU A 96 -10.08 -2.32 -0.39
CA LEU A 96 -9.51 -3.65 -0.58
C LEU A 96 -9.67 -4.08 -2.04
N PHE A 97 -8.62 -4.67 -2.57
CA PHE A 97 -8.54 -5.11 -3.96
C PHE A 97 -8.64 -6.64 -4.06
N ALA A 98 -8.91 -7.12 -5.26
CA ALA A 98 -8.85 -8.54 -5.56
C ALA A 98 -7.44 -9.08 -5.35
N LYS A 99 -7.34 -10.36 -5.06
CA LYS A 99 -6.06 -11.05 -4.83
C LYS A 99 -5.14 -10.89 -6.03
N ILE A 100 -3.87 -10.57 -5.77
CA ILE A 100 -2.83 -10.40 -6.79
C ILE A 100 -1.57 -11.21 -6.43
N GLU A 101 -0.67 -11.34 -7.40
CA GLU A 101 0.72 -11.71 -7.15
C GLU A 101 1.59 -10.45 -7.09
N VAL A 102 2.58 -10.45 -6.21
CA VAL A 102 3.49 -9.32 -6.01
C VAL A 102 4.92 -9.61 -6.45
N ASN A 103 5.26 -10.88 -6.61
CA ASN A 103 6.57 -11.36 -7.06
C ASN A 103 6.41 -12.30 -8.28
N GLY A 104 7.48 -12.45 -9.05
CA GLY A 104 7.55 -13.39 -10.16
C GLY A 104 6.97 -12.83 -11.46
N SER A 105 6.81 -13.71 -12.45
CA SER A 105 6.39 -13.35 -13.81
C SER A 105 4.95 -12.81 -13.87
N GLN A 106 4.10 -13.18 -12.92
CA GLN A 106 2.70 -12.78 -12.86
C GLN A 106 2.46 -11.61 -11.87
N ALA A 107 3.52 -10.98 -11.38
CA ALA A 107 3.39 -9.85 -10.48
C ALA A 107 2.56 -8.73 -11.13
N HIS A 108 1.63 -8.18 -10.35
CA HIS A 108 0.81 -7.05 -10.79
C HIS A 108 1.70 -5.87 -11.21
N PRO A 109 1.39 -5.18 -12.32
CA PRO A 109 2.22 -4.07 -12.82
C PRO A 109 2.50 -3.00 -11.78
N LEU A 110 1.53 -2.66 -10.93
CA LEU A 110 1.72 -1.74 -9.81
C LEU A 110 2.86 -2.21 -8.88
N TYR A 111 2.89 -3.49 -8.53
CA TYR A 111 3.92 -4.00 -7.63
C TYR A 111 5.30 -4.10 -8.29
N ARG A 112 5.37 -4.32 -9.59
CA ARG A 112 6.64 -4.18 -10.33
C ARG A 112 7.17 -2.76 -10.22
N PHE A 113 6.30 -1.78 -10.40
CA PHE A 113 6.64 -0.37 -10.25
C PHE A 113 7.11 -0.04 -8.82
N LEU A 114 6.33 -0.43 -7.80
CA LEU A 114 6.66 -0.18 -6.40
C LEU A 114 8.03 -0.75 -6.01
N LYS A 115 8.29 -2.00 -6.39
CA LYS A 115 9.55 -2.69 -6.09
C LYS A 115 10.76 -2.06 -6.77
N ASN A 116 10.58 -1.53 -7.98
CA ASN A 116 11.64 -0.82 -8.70
C ASN A 116 11.87 0.58 -8.14
N ALA A 117 10.81 1.25 -7.69
CA ALA A 117 10.91 2.59 -7.11
C ALA A 117 11.60 2.59 -5.74
N LYS A 118 11.30 1.59 -4.90
CA LYS A 118 11.92 1.42 -3.57
C LYS A 118 12.28 -0.05 -3.32
N ARG A 119 13.57 -0.32 -3.21
CA ARG A 119 14.09 -1.64 -2.90
C ARG A 119 14.14 -1.87 -1.39
N GLY A 120 14.03 -3.14 -0.98
CA GLY A 120 14.15 -3.54 0.41
C GLY A 120 15.60 -3.64 0.90
N ILE A 121 15.78 -4.32 2.02
CA ILE A 121 17.08 -4.56 2.65
C ILE A 121 18.04 -5.19 1.63
N LEU A 122 19.29 -4.75 1.63
CA LEU A 122 20.38 -5.20 0.74
C LEU A 122 20.06 -5.04 -0.76
N GLY A 123 19.19 -4.09 -1.12
CA GLY A 123 18.86 -3.80 -2.50
C GLY A 123 17.94 -4.81 -3.17
N SER A 124 17.38 -5.77 -2.42
CA SER A 124 16.41 -6.73 -2.95
C SER A 124 15.11 -6.05 -3.34
N GLY A 125 14.65 -6.29 -4.58
CA GLY A 125 13.36 -5.79 -5.04
C GLY A 125 12.19 -6.60 -4.50
N ASN A 126 12.34 -7.92 -4.39
CA ASN A 126 11.24 -8.83 -4.05
C ASN A 126 10.61 -8.52 -2.69
N ILE A 127 9.28 -8.64 -2.64
CA ILE A 127 8.52 -8.61 -1.39
C ILE A 127 8.86 -9.88 -0.61
N LYS A 128 9.22 -9.74 0.66
CA LYS A 128 9.70 -10.87 1.48
C LYS A 128 8.58 -11.56 2.24
N TRP A 129 7.52 -10.83 2.61
CA TRP A 129 6.41 -11.39 3.37
C TRP A 129 5.16 -10.51 3.30
N ASN A 130 4.06 -11.01 3.87
CA ASN A 130 2.82 -10.25 4.03
C ASN A 130 3.03 -8.96 4.84
N PHE A 131 2.21 -7.96 4.61
CA PHE A 131 2.22 -6.66 5.30
C PHE A 131 3.50 -5.83 5.11
N THR A 132 4.15 -5.98 3.96
CA THR A 132 5.12 -5.00 3.46
C THR A 132 4.37 -3.74 3.02
N LYS A 133 4.85 -2.57 3.40
CA LYS A 133 4.15 -1.30 3.15
C LYS A 133 4.98 -0.40 2.26
N PHE A 134 4.29 0.29 1.34
CA PHE A 134 4.87 1.36 0.51
C PHE A 134 4.12 2.66 0.80
N LEU A 135 4.86 3.72 1.08
CA LEU A 135 4.30 5.05 1.31
C LEU A 135 4.47 5.90 0.06
N VAL A 136 3.38 6.55 -0.36
CA VAL A 136 3.28 7.32 -1.60
C VAL A 136 2.84 8.74 -1.27
N ASP A 137 3.53 9.73 -1.83
CA ASP A 137 3.20 11.13 -1.65
C ASP A 137 1.98 11.57 -2.48
N ARG A 138 1.55 12.83 -2.33
CA ARG A 138 0.37 13.38 -3.02
C ARG A 138 0.53 13.42 -4.55
N GLN A 139 1.76 13.35 -5.08
CA GLN A 139 2.04 13.33 -6.51
C GLN A 139 2.17 11.91 -7.08
N GLY A 140 1.98 10.89 -6.26
CA GLY A 140 2.04 9.49 -6.69
C GLY A 140 3.46 8.92 -6.72
N ASN A 141 4.42 9.59 -6.09
CA ASN A 141 5.80 9.11 -5.98
C ASN A 141 5.96 8.21 -4.76
N VAL A 142 6.65 7.09 -4.93
CA VAL A 142 6.95 6.16 -3.83
C VAL A 142 8.10 6.74 -3.01
N VAL A 143 7.83 7.10 -1.76
CA VAL A 143 8.80 7.77 -0.88
C VAL A 143 9.30 6.89 0.25
N GLY A 144 8.67 5.75 0.52
CA GLY A 144 9.11 4.84 1.58
C GLY A 144 8.68 3.40 1.34
N ARG A 145 9.47 2.47 1.89
CA ARG A 145 9.15 1.05 1.96
C ARG A 145 9.46 0.55 3.36
N TYR A 146 8.53 -0.17 3.96
CA TYR A 146 8.62 -0.63 5.34
C TYR A 146 8.39 -2.13 5.44
N ALA A 147 9.21 -2.78 6.28
CA ALA A 147 9.15 -4.22 6.49
C ALA A 147 7.83 -4.67 7.16
N PRO A 148 7.47 -5.96 7.04
CA PRO A 148 6.27 -6.51 7.69
C PRO A 148 6.16 -6.19 9.18
N ALA A 149 7.25 -6.30 9.93
CA ALA A 149 7.27 -6.06 11.37
C ALA A 149 7.08 -4.59 11.76
N THR A 150 7.25 -3.66 10.83
CA THR A 150 7.03 -2.22 11.11
C THR A 150 5.56 -1.98 11.44
N LYS A 151 5.29 -1.55 12.66
CA LYS A 151 3.92 -1.29 13.12
C LYS A 151 3.32 -0.09 12.38
N PRO A 152 2.08 -0.20 11.87
CA PRO A 152 1.45 0.92 11.17
C PRO A 152 1.45 2.22 11.96
N ALA A 153 1.22 2.18 13.27
CA ALA A 153 1.23 3.37 14.13
C ALA A 153 2.55 4.16 14.08
N SER A 154 3.68 3.48 13.86
CA SER A 154 4.98 4.12 13.77
C SER A 154 5.16 4.97 12.50
N LEU A 155 4.27 4.83 11.52
CA LEU A 155 4.29 5.60 10.27
C LEU A 155 3.57 6.95 10.37
N SER A 156 2.92 7.25 11.49
CA SER A 156 2.12 8.47 11.66
C SER A 156 2.91 9.73 11.37
N THR A 157 4.12 9.86 11.87
CA THR A 157 4.97 11.05 11.63
C THR A 157 5.28 11.24 10.15
N ALA A 158 5.65 10.18 9.44
CA ALA A 158 5.92 10.24 8.00
C ALA A 158 4.66 10.60 7.20
N ILE A 159 3.51 10.03 7.56
CA ILE A 159 2.21 10.33 6.94
C ILE A 159 1.85 11.80 7.16
N GLU A 160 1.92 12.29 8.37
CA GLU A 160 1.61 13.69 8.71
C GLU A 160 2.51 14.67 7.97
N SER A 161 3.80 14.36 7.87
CA SER A 161 4.75 15.17 7.11
C SER A 161 4.36 15.32 5.64
N LEU A 162 3.89 14.23 5.02
CA LEU A 162 3.42 14.27 3.63
C LEU A 162 2.08 14.99 3.49
N LEU A 163 1.18 14.83 4.46
CA LEU A 163 -0.12 15.51 4.46
C LEU A 163 0.02 17.02 4.62
N ASP A 164 0.99 17.48 5.40
CA ASP A 164 1.24 18.89 5.69
C ASP A 164 1.99 19.61 4.55
N SER A 165 2.50 18.87 3.56
CA SER A 165 3.18 19.42 2.39
C SER A 165 2.18 19.61 1.24
N PRO A 166 1.68 20.83 1.00
CA PRO A 166 0.60 21.06 0.02
C PRO A 166 1.00 20.72 -1.42
N ASP A 167 2.29 20.78 -1.75
CA ASP A 167 2.80 20.59 -3.12
C ASP A 167 3.65 19.32 -3.28
N GLY A 168 3.72 18.46 -2.27
CA GLY A 168 4.51 17.22 -2.30
C GLY A 168 6.01 17.42 -2.52
N LEU A 169 6.47 18.64 -2.42
CA LEU A 169 7.89 18.93 -2.41
C LEU A 169 8.44 18.50 -1.05
N SER A 170 9.15 17.39 -1.03
CA SER A 170 10.02 17.08 0.09
C SER A 170 10.93 18.28 0.28
N ARG A 171 10.79 19.01 1.37
CA ARG A 171 11.82 19.97 1.77
C ARG A 171 13.08 19.15 2.02
N THR A 172 13.99 19.18 1.09
CA THR A 172 15.38 18.86 1.39
C THR A 172 15.77 19.75 2.56
N PRO A 173 16.30 19.22 3.66
CA PRO A 173 16.83 20.08 4.71
C PRO A 173 17.91 20.93 4.06
N SER A 174 17.67 22.24 3.99
CA SER A 174 18.72 23.16 3.63
C SER A 174 19.80 23.02 4.68
N SER A 175 20.97 22.59 4.25
CA SER A 175 22.19 22.62 5.05
C SER A 175 22.39 24.05 5.53
N LEU A 176 22.13 24.26 6.80
CA LEU A 176 22.61 25.48 7.48
C LEU A 176 24.12 25.43 7.46
N LYS A 177 24.71 26.41 6.78
CA LYS A 177 26.11 26.77 6.94
C LYS A 177 26.35 27.35 8.33
#